data_7fccc11b80f23ebf31a549e35aa889b9
#
_entry.id   7fccc11b80f23ebf31a549e35aa889b9
#
_cell.length_a   1.000
_cell.length_b   1.000
_cell.length_c   1.000
_cell.angle_alpha   90.00
_cell.angle_beta   90.00
_cell.angle_gamma   90.00
#
_symmetry.space_group_name_H-M   'P 1'
#
loop_
_entity.id
_entity.type
_entity.pdbx_description
1 polymer ?
#
loop_
_entity_poly.entity_id
_entity_poly.type
_entity_poly.pdbx_seq_one_letter_code
_entity_poly.pdbx_strand_id
1 'polypeptide(L)'
;MGIFNNIVFLIQKYGILFLTGTGYTLLLSLITVFFGSILGSVLAVLKNNRFLIVRSISTAYIEIVRGTPILLQLYIFKFMLPEAIPGFKPSTFVCILVALILNSAAYVSEVIRSGIEAVDKGQTEVARSLGLSKRQTMFKIVLPQAVRYILPALGNEFIMMIKETSLASVFFVGDLMTQFQTISGATFLTMEPLIIIGIIYFVLTFSLSKGVAVLERRMKAGER
;
A
#
# COMPACT_ATOMS: atom_id res chain seq x y z
N MET A 1 -32.20 -9.42 21.58
CA MET A 1 -30.92 -9.66 22.31
C MET A 1 -30.20 -8.33 22.43
N GLY A 2 -29.47 -8.09 23.52
CA GLY A 2 -28.66 -6.85 23.61
C GLY A 2 -27.43 -6.94 22.70
N ILE A 3 -26.87 -5.79 22.28
CA ILE A 3 -25.69 -5.68 21.40
C ILE A 3 -24.55 -6.59 21.86
N PHE A 4 -24.29 -6.64 23.17
CA PHE A 4 -23.22 -7.47 23.76
C PHE A 4 -23.43 -8.97 23.47
N ASN A 5 -24.66 -9.48 23.66
CA ASN A 5 -24.97 -10.90 23.42
C ASN A 5 -24.81 -11.24 21.92
N ASN A 6 -25.21 -10.33 21.03
CA ASN A 6 -25.03 -10.51 19.60
C ASN A 6 -23.54 -10.54 19.23
N ILE A 7 -22.70 -9.68 19.80
CA ILE A 7 -21.23 -9.68 19.58
C ILE A 7 -20.64 -11.03 20.00
N VAL A 8 -20.96 -11.52 21.20
CA VAL A 8 -20.50 -12.84 21.69
C VAL A 8 -20.92 -13.95 20.74
N PHE A 9 -22.19 -13.99 20.36
CA PHE A 9 -22.72 -14.95 19.39
C PHE A 9 -21.96 -14.90 18.06
N LEU A 10 -21.72 -13.69 17.51
CA LEU A 10 -21.01 -13.52 16.24
C LEU A 10 -19.55 -14.01 16.32
N ILE A 11 -18.86 -13.72 17.41
CA ILE A 11 -17.48 -14.19 17.60
C ILE A 11 -17.44 -15.71 17.70
N GLN A 12 -18.35 -16.33 18.43
CA GLN A 12 -18.41 -17.78 18.58
C GLN A 12 -18.75 -18.49 17.26
N LYS A 13 -19.72 -17.98 16.52
CA LYS A 13 -20.22 -18.62 15.30
C LYS A 13 -19.41 -18.29 14.05
N TYR A 14 -18.93 -17.05 13.92
CA TYR A 14 -18.27 -16.53 12.72
C TYR A 14 -16.80 -16.11 12.94
N GLY A 15 -16.22 -16.45 14.09
CA GLY A 15 -14.86 -16.09 14.44
C GLY A 15 -13.83 -16.49 13.37
N ILE A 16 -14.00 -17.67 12.76
CA ILE A 16 -13.13 -18.14 11.68
C ILE A 16 -13.22 -17.24 10.44
N LEU A 17 -14.38 -16.68 10.12
CA LEU A 17 -14.55 -15.76 8.99
C LEU A 17 -13.83 -14.43 9.25
N PHE A 18 -13.87 -13.91 10.47
CA PHE A 18 -13.10 -12.72 10.84
C PHE A 18 -11.60 -12.98 10.73
N LEU A 19 -11.12 -14.15 11.17
CA LEU A 19 -9.70 -14.51 11.06
C LEU A 19 -9.26 -14.70 9.60
N THR A 20 -10.04 -15.40 8.80
CA THR A 20 -9.72 -15.61 7.38
C THR A 20 -9.76 -14.29 6.61
N GLY A 21 -10.79 -13.44 6.84
CA GLY A 21 -10.86 -12.11 6.25
C GLY A 21 -9.68 -11.22 6.62
N THR A 22 -9.25 -11.26 7.88
CA THR A 22 -8.04 -10.59 8.36
C THR A 22 -6.80 -11.10 7.61
N GLY A 23 -6.66 -12.41 7.46
CA GLY A 23 -5.57 -13.02 6.71
C GLY A 23 -5.54 -12.58 5.25
N TYR A 24 -6.68 -12.55 4.57
CA TYR A 24 -6.78 -12.06 3.19
C TYR A 24 -6.45 -10.57 3.07
N THR A 25 -6.92 -9.73 4.01
CA THR A 25 -6.58 -8.30 4.06
C THR A 25 -5.07 -8.11 4.17
N LEU A 26 -4.42 -8.81 5.10
CA LEU A 26 -2.96 -8.73 5.29
C LEU A 26 -2.20 -9.26 4.07
N LEU A 27 -2.64 -10.37 3.48
CA LEU A 27 -2.02 -10.97 2.31
C LEU A 27 -2.10 -10.02 1.09
N LEU A 28 -3.29 -9.48 0.80
CA LEU A 28 -3.49 -8.51 -0.26
C LEU A 28 -2.58 -7.29 -0.08
N SER A 29 -2.57 -6.71 1.12
CA SER A 29 -1.76 -5.54 1.43
C SER A 29 -0.26 -5.82 1.29
N LEU A 30 0.21 -6.99 1.77
CA LEU A 30 1.61 -7.38 1.71
C LEU A 30 2.08 -7.56 0.26
N ILE A 31 1.31 -8.32 -0.54
CA ILE A 31 1.63 -8.54 -1.95
C ILE A 31 1.60 -7.20 -2.71
N THR A 32 0.60 -6.36 -2.45
CA THR A 32 0.45 -5.05 -3.07
C THR A 32 1.66 -4.17 -2.81
N VAL A 33 2.06 -4.00 -1.55
CA VAL A 33 3.18 -3.13 -1.20
C VAL A 33 4.51 -3.71 -1.64
N PHE A 34 4.69 -5.03 -1.58
CA PHE A 34 5.90 -5.68 -2.05
C PHE A 34 6.13 -5.44 -3.56
N PHE A 35 5.17 -5.78 -4.41
CA PHE A 35 5.30 -5.55 -5.85
C PHE A 35 5.18 -4.08 -6.21
N GLY A 36 4.35 -3.31 -5.50
CA GLY A 36 4.26 -1.86 -5.59
C GLY A 36 5.59 -1.17 -5.32
N SER A 37 6.37 -1.66 -4.33
CA SER A 37 7.70 -1.13 -4.02
C SER A 37 8.72 -1.40 -5.14
N ILE A 38 8.68 -2.58 -5.75
CA ILE A 38 9.54 -2.92 -6.89
C ILE A 38 9.21 -2.00 -8.07
N LEU A 39 7.94 -1.95 -8.48
CA LEU A 39 7.50 -1.13 -9.61
C LEU A 39 7.66 0.38 -9.33
N GLY A 40 7.38 0.82 -8.12
CA GLY A 40 7.55 2.20 -7.68
C GLY A 40 9.01 2.65 -7.71
N SER A 41 9.95 1.76 -7.36
CA SER A 41 11.39 2.02 -7.50
C SER A 41 11.79 2.22 -8.97
N VAL A 42 11.26 1.38 -9.87
CA VAL A 42 11.48 1.55 -11.31
C VAL A 42 10.89 2.88 -11.80
N LEU A 43 9.66 3.21 -11.41
CA LEU A 43 9.00 4.47 -11.77
C LEU A 43 9.78 5.69 -11.27
N ALA A 44 10.31 5.66 -10.05
CA ALA A 44 11.13 6.73 -9.50
C ALA A 44 12.40 6.99 -10.34
N VAL A 45 13.03 5.92 -10.85
CA VAL A 45 14.18 6.02 -11.77
C VAL A 45 13.73 6.55 -13.13
N LEU A 46 12.64 6.05 -13.69
CA LEU A 46 12.12 6.48 -15.00
C LEU A 46 11.69 7.94 -15.00
N LYS A 47 11.08 8.43 -13.93
CA LYS A 47 10.68 9.84 -13.76
C LYS A 47 11.88 10.79 -13.77
N ASN A 48 13.07 10.31 -13.39
CA ASN A 48 14.31 11.09 -13.42
C ASN A 48 15.18 10.81 -14.66
N ASN A 49 14.63 10.17 -15.69
CA ASN A 49 15.36 9.84 -16.91
C ASN A 49 15.71 11.09 -17.73
N ARG A 50 16.84 11.04 -18.45
CA ARG A 50 17.27 12.10 -19.38
C ARG A 50 16.38 12.24 -20.61
N PHE A 51 15.73 11.14 -21.04
CA PHE A 51 14.82 11.15 -22.18
C PHE A 51 13.47 11.73 -21.77
N LEU A 52 13.09 12.86 -22.39
CA LEU A 52 11.86 13.58 -22.07
C LEU A 52 10.61 12.71 -22.18
N ILE A 53 10.52 11.88 -23.21
CA ILE A 53 9.35 10.99 -23.44
C ILE A 53 9.17 10.03 -22.27
N VAL A 54 10.24 9.34 -21.84
CA VAL A 54 10.20 8.39 -20.72
C VAL A 54 9.77 9.10 -19.42
N ARG A 55 10.38 10.26 -19.16
CA ARG A 55 10.03 11.09 -18.00
C ARG A 55 8.57 11.53 -18.03
N SER A 56 8.09 12.04 -19.17
CA SER A 56 6.71 12.54 -19.29
C SER A 56 5.69 11.43 -19.13
N ILE A 57 5.90 10.26 -19.73
CA ILE A 57 5.00 9.10 -19.58
C ILE A 57 4.94 8.65 -18.11
N SER A 58 6.10 8.52 -17.47
CA SER A 58 6.15 8.10 -16.05
C SER A 58 5.48 9.12 -15.14
N THR A 59 5.69 10.41 -15.37
CA THR A 59 5.05 11.49 -14.63
C THR A 59 3.54 11.47 -14.84
N ALA A 60 3.07 11.39 -16.08
CA ALA A 60 1.64 11.34 -16.40
C ALA A 60 0.96 10.13 -15.72
N TYR A 61 1.58 8.95 -15.78
CA TYR A 61 1.07 7.77 -15.07
C TYR A 61 0.90 8.03 -13.57
N ILE A 62 1.94 8.53 -12.91
CA ILE A 62 1.93 8.80 -11.47
C ILE A 62 0.84 9.82 -11.12
N GLU A 63 0.71 10.89 -11.89
CA GLU A 63 -0.28 11.94 -11.66
C GLU A 63 -1.72 11.44 -11.88
N ILE A 64 -1.98 10.67 -12.95
CA ILE A 64 -3.30 10.09 -13.22
C ILE A 64 -3.70 9.12 -12.11
N VAL A 65 -2.82 8.20 -11.73
CA VAL A 65 -3.13 7.19 -10.70
C VAL A 65 -3.37 7.84 -9.35
N ARG A 66 -2.55 8.82 -8.95
CA ARG A 66 -2.71 9.53 -7.68
C ARG A 66 -3.83 10.57 -7.71
N GLY A 67 -4.22 11.04 -8.89
CA GLY A 67 -5.29 12.00 -9.08
C GLY A 67 -6.68 11.37 -9.25
N THR A 68 -6.80 10.04 -9.29
CA THR A 68 -8.06 9.34 -9.47
C THR A 68 -8.39 8.43 -8.27
N PRO A 69 -9.68 8.25 -7.92
CA PRO A 69 -10.07 7.38 -6.82
C PRO A 69 -9.66 5.93 -7.07
N ILE A 70 -9.09 5.28 -6.04
CA ILE A 70 -8.68 3.87 -6.14
C ILE A 70 -9.86 2.96 -6.49
N LEU A 71 -11.05 3.20 -5.95
CA LEU A 71 -12.25 2.42 -6.28
C LEU A 71 -12.56 2.45 -7.78
N LEU A 72 -12.42 3.61 -8.44
CA LEU A 72 -12.57 3.73 -9.89
C LEU A 72 -11.54 2.85 -10.63
N GLN A 73 -10.30 2.84 -10.16
CA GLN A 73 -9.24 2.01 -10.75
C GLN A 73 -9.55 0.52 -10.59
N LEU A 74 -10.08 0.10 -9.43
CA LEU A 74 -10.52 -1.29 -9.22
C LEU A 74 -11.59 -1.70 -10.23
N TYR A 75 -12.59 -0.84 -10.50
CA TYR A 75 -13.61 -1.08 -11.52
C TYR A 75 -13.02 -1.18 -12.92
N ILE A 76 -12.13 -0.26 -13.29
CA ILE A 76 -11.45 -0.26 -14.60
C ILE A 76 -10.71 -1.59 -14.80
N PHE A 77 -9.88 -1.98 -13.84
CA PHE A 77 -9.12 -3.23 -13.96
C PHE A 77 -9.99 -4.46 -13.94
N LYS A 78 -11.06 -4.49 -13.13
CA LYS A 78 -11.99 -5.61 -13.08
C LYS A 78 -12.69 -5.87 -14.41
N PHE A 79 -13.10 -4.81 -15.10
CA PHE A 79 -13.87 -4.92 -16.33
C PHE A 79 -13.02 -4.86 -17.60
N MET A 80 -11.98 -4.02 -17.63
CA MET A 80 -11.17 -3.82 -18.84
C MET A 80 -10.01 -4.81 -18.97
N LEU A 81 -9.40 -5.27 -17.86
CA LEU A 81 -8.24 -6.15 -17.95
C LEU A 81 -8.54 -7.51 -18.62
N PRO A 82 -9.69 -8.17 -18.35
CA PRO A 82 -10.04 -9.40 -19.07
C PRO A 82 -10.28 -9.22 -20.56
N GLU A 83 -10.71 -8.01 -20.98
CA GLU A 83 -10.99 -7.69 -22.39
C GLU A 83 -9.73 -7.26 -23.15
N ALA A 84 -8.75 -6.67 -22.44
CA ALA A 84 -7.54 -6.13 -23.07
C ALA A 84 -6.62 -7.21 -23.64
N ILE A 85 -6.68 -8.44 -23.13
CA ILE A 85 -5.79 -9.54 -23.54
C ILE A 85 -6.65 -10.72 -24.03
N PRO A 86 -6.76 -10.94 -25.35
CA PRO A 86 -7.53 -12.05 -25.90
C PRO A 86 -7.10 -13.42 -25.33
N GLY A 87 -8.06 -14.20 -24.83
CA GLY A 87 -7.80 -15.51 -24.22
C GLY A 87 -7.33 -15.49 -22.77
N PHE A 88 -7.01 -14.34 -22.21
CA PHE A 88 -6.67 -14.19 -20.77
C PHE A 88 -7.94 -13.90 -19.96
N LYS A 89 -8.30 -14.82 -19.07
CA LYS A 89 -9.47 -14.69 -18.18
C LYS A 89 -9.02 -14.68 -16.72
N PRO A 90 -8.45 -13.55 -16.23
CA PRO A 90 -7.98 -13.46 -14.86
C PRO A 90 -9.15 -13.55 -13.88
N SER A 91 -8.91 -14.16 -12.72
CA SER A 91 -9.89 -14.12 -11.63
C SER A 91 -10.09 -12.68 -11.14
N THR A 92 -11.23 -12.42 -10.50
CA THR A 92 -11.51 -11.12 -9.87
C THR A 92 -10.38 -10.70 -8.92
N PHE A 93 -9.89 -11.65 -8.13
CA PHE A 93 -8.76 -11.42 -7.22
C PHE A 93 -7.53 -10.89 -7.95
N VAL A 94 -7.15 -11.48 -9.09
CA VAL A 94 -5.99 -11.02 -9.88
C VAL A 94 -6.22 -9.61 -10.44
N CYS A 95 -7.41 -9.32 -10.98
CA CYS A 95 -7.71 -7.98 -11.48
C CYS A 95 -7.56 -6.91 -10.39
N ILE A 96 -8.12 -7.17 -9.22
CA ILE A 96 -8.07 -6.26 -8.08
C ILE A 96 -6.63 -6.12 -7.56
N LEU A 97 -5.90 -7.23 -7.43
CA LEU A 97 -4.50 -7.22 -7.00
C LEU A 97 -3.62 -6.39 -7.94
N VAL A 98 -3.77 -6.54 -9.26
CA VAL A 98 -3.02 -5.75 -10.24
C VAL A 98 -3.32 -4.27 -10.09
N ALA A 99 -4.60 -3.89 -9.95
CA ALA A 99 -4.98 -2.50 -9.74
C ALA A 99 -4.34 -1.91 -8.48
N LEU A 100 -4.40 -2.64 -7.36
CA LEU A 100 -3.79 -2.22 -6.10
C LEU A 100 -2.26 -2.08 -6.22
N ILE A 101 -1.57 -3.02 -6.88
CA ILE A 101 -0.13 -2.97 -7.10
C ILE A 101 0.25 -1.74 -7.93
N LEU A 102 -0.46 -1.46 -9.00
CA LEU A 102 -0.19 -0.29 -9.85
C LEU A 102 -0.48 1.01 -9.10
N ASN A 103 -1.55 1.06 -8.31
CA ASN A 103 -1.83 2.20 -7.44
C ASN A 103 -0.68 2.42 -6.45
N SER A 104 -0.31 1.42 -5.66
CA SER A 104 0.78 1.49 -4.69
C SER A 104 2.11 1.87 -5.35
N ALA A 105 2.41 1.38 -6.56
CA ALA A 105 3.62 1.74 -7.29
C ALA A 105 3.75 3.25 -7.54
N ALA A 106 2.64 3.92 -7.86
CA ALA A 106 2.63 5.37 -8.04
C ALA A 106 2.93 6.12 -6.72
N TYR A 107 2.32 5.68 -5.61
CA TYR A 107 2.58 6.27 -4.29
C TYR A 107 4.00 6.00 -3.82
N VAL A 108 4.49 4.77 -3.93
CA VAL A 108 5.85 4.40 -3.56
C VAL A 108 6.90 5.18 -4.37
N SER A 109 6.66 5.44 -5.65
CA SER A 109 7.59 6.26 -6.46
C SER A 109 7.78 7.66 -5.86
N GLU A 110 6.72 8.25 -5.33
CA GLU A 110 6.77 9.55 -4.65
C GLU A 110 7.38 9.46 -3.25
N VAL A 111 7.14 8.37 -2.52
CA VAL A 111 7.83 8.09 -1.25
C VAL A 111 9.33 8.05 -1.46
N ILE A 112 9.81 7.35 -2.51
CA ILE A 112 11.24 7.27 -2.83
C ILE A 112 11.78 8.65 -3.20
N ARG A 113 11.07 9.42 -4.05
CA ARG A 113 11.47 10.78 -4.42
C ARG A 113 11.59 11.67 -3.19
N SER A 114 10.56 11.68 -2.34
CA SER A 114 10.55 12.50 -1.12
C SER A 114 11.65 12.09 -0.14
N GLY A 115 11.94 10.79 -0.01
CA GLY A 115 13.01 10.30 0.84
C GLY A 115 14.41 10.70 0.34
N ILE A 116 14.61 10.75 -0.98
CA ILE A 116 15.86 11.25 -1.58
C ILE A 116 15.99 12.78 -1.36
N GLU A 117 14.89 13.52 -1.54
CA GLU A 117 14.87 14.98 -1.34
C GLU A 117 15.01 15.40 0.14
N ALA A 118 14.71 14.51 1.08
CA ALA A 118 14.88 14.74 2.51
C ALA A 118 16.34 14.74 2.96
N VAL A 119 17.26 14.20 2.14
CA VAL A 119 18.70 14.25 2.43
C VAL A 119 19.22 15.67 2.22
N ASP A 120 20.00 16.16 3.18
CA ASP A 120 20.57 17.51 3.14
C ASP A 120 21.38 17.72 1.85
N LYS A 121 21.12 18.82 1.13
CA LYS A 121 21.78 19.16 -0.12
C LYS A 121 23.28 19.38 0.05
N GLY A 122 23.71 19.87 1.21
CA GLY A 122 25.11 20.04 1.54
C GLY A 122 25.92 18.75 1.47
N GLN A 123 25.29 17.59 1.78
CA GLN A 123 25.92 16.28 1.61
C GLN A 123 26.31 16.03 0.13
N THR A 124 25.42 16.40 -0.78
CA THR A 124 25.66 16.28 -2.22
C THR A 124 26.75 17.25 -2.68
N GLU A 125 26.71 18.49 -2.20
CA GLU A 125 27.67 19.53 -2.56
C GLU A 125 29.08 19.18 -2.09
N VAL A 126 29.23 18.77 -0.83
CA VAL A 126 30.53 18.34 -0.26
C VAL A 126 31.09 17.13 -1.02
N ALA A 127 30.25 16.10 -1.23
CA ALA A 127 30.68 14.91 -1.98
C ALA A 127 31.17 15.27 -3.39
N ARG A 128 30.49 16.19 -4.08
CA ARG A 128 30.87 16.65 -5.41
C ARG A 128 32.17 17.48 -5.39
N SER A 129 32.37 18.30 -4.36
CA SER A 129 33.59 19.09 -4.16
C SER A 129 34.82 18.20 -3.90
N LEU A 130 34.60 17.04 -3.25
CA LEU A 130 35.64 16.01 -3.04
C LEU A 130 35.91 15.15 -4.29
N GLY A 131 35.28 15.49 -5.45
CA GLY A 131 35.53 14.81 -6.72
C GLY A 131 34.71 13.56 -6.99
N LEU A 132 33.71 13.22 -6.13
CA LEU A 132 32.81 12.10 -6.41
C LEU A 132 31.95 12.39 -7.65
N SER A 133 31.79 11.41 -8.53
CA SER A 133 30.88 11.50 -9.66
C SER A 133 29.40 11.55 -9.14
N LYS A 134 28.44 12.04 -9.96
CA LYS A 134 27.01 12.05 -9.61
C LYS A 134 26.53 10.67 -9.15
N ARG A 135 26.96 9.61 -9.85
CA ARG A 135 26.60 8.23 -9.50
C ARG A 135 27.16 7.80 -8.15
N GLN A 136 28.45 8.09 -7.91
CA GLN A 136 29.08 7.78 -6.62
C GLN A 136 28.43 8.54 -5.48
N THR A 137 28.13 9.83 -5.65
CA THR A 137 27.42 10.63 -4.66
C THR A 137 26.07 10.03 -4.35
N MET A 138 25.28 9.68 -5.38
CA MET A 138 23.94 9.07 -5.19
C MET A 138 24.02 7.75 -4.42
N PHE A 139 24.86 6.80 -4.84
CA PHE A 139 24.87 5.47 -4.26
C PHE A 139 25.66 5.37 -2.94
N LYS A 140 26.69 6.20 -2.72
CA LYS A 140 27.55 6.10 -1.53
C LYS A 140 27.12 7.06 -0.41
N ILE A 141 26.48 8.19 -0.74
CA ILE A 141 26.15 9.24 0.23
C ILE A 141 24.65 9.43 0.37
N VAL A 142 23.93 9.71 -0.74
CA VAL A 142 22.52 10.09 -0.69
C VAL A 142 21.63 8.88 -0.39
N LEU A 143 21.74 7.81 -1.17
CA LEU A 143 20.83 6.66 -1.08
C LEU A 143 20.87 5.96 0.29
N PRO A 144 22.03 5.72 0.95
CA PRO A 144 22.05 5.14 2.29
C PRO A 144 21.35 6.00 3.34
N GLN A 145 21.40 7.33 3.19
CA GLN A 145 20.65 8.25 4.05
C GLN A 145 19.18 8.27 3.69
N ALA A 146 18.82 8.36 2.40
CA ALA A 146 17.45 8.37 1.92
C ALA A 146 16.66 7.13 2.37
N VAL A 147 17.28 5.95 2.42
CA VAL A 147 16.65 4.70 2.89
C VAL A 147 16.09 4.85 4.31
N ARG A 148 16.70 5.66 5.16
CA ARG A 148 16.23 5.91 6.53
C ARG A 148 14.90 6.66 6.56
N TYR A 149 14.62 7.46 5.56
CA TYR A 149 13.34 8.18 5.39
C TYR A 149 12.32 7.31 4.61
N ILE A 150 12.81 6.56 3.61
CA ILE A 150 11.97 5.72 2.75
C ILE A 150 11.35 4.55 3.53
N LEU A 151 12.12 3.82 4.35
CA LEU A 151 11.62 2.61 5.01
C LEU A 151 10.45 2.87 5.98
N PRO A 152 10.46 3.88 6.86
CA PRO A 152 9.29 4.20 7.68
C PRO A 152 8.09 4.62 6.83
N ALA A 153 8.31 5.36 5.74
CA ALA A 153 7.24 5.78 4.84
C ALA A 153 6.61 4.59 4.09
N LEU A 154 7.40 3.58 3.69
CA LEU A 154 6.87 2.31 3.16
C LEU A 154 6.07 1.52 4.20
N GLY A 155 6.48 1.57 5.48
CA GLY A 155 5.69 1.00 6.57
C GLY A 155 4.33 1.69 6.71
N ASN A 156 4.26 3.01 6.54
CA ASN A 156 3.00 3.76 6.54
C ASN A 156 2.16 3.44 5.30
N GLU A 157 2.76 3.25 4.13
CA GLU A 157 2.09 2.79 2.91
C GLU A 157 1.42 1.43 3.13
N PHE A 158 2.10 0.50 3.79
CA PHE A 158 1.52 -0.80 4.15
C PHE A 158 0.29 -0.66 5.06
N ILE A 159 0.35 0.22 6.06
CA ILE A 159 -0.78 0.50 6.96
C ILE A 159 -1.95 1.13 6.19
N MET A 160 -1.67 1.99 5.22
CA MET A 160 -2.70 2.56 4.33
C MET A 160 -3.34 1.49 3.47
N MET A 161 -2.54 0.60 2.85
CA MET A 161 -3.05 -0.50 2.03
C MET A 161 -3.98 -1.43 2.80
N ILE A 162 -3.72 -1.73 4.08
CA ILE A 162 -4.63 -2.52 4.92
C ILE A 162 -6.04 -1.90 4.95
N LYS A 163 -6.15 -0.59 4.98
CA LYS A 163 -7.45 0.10 4.97
C LYS A 163 -8.04 0.17 3.56
N GLU A 164 -7.22 0.43 2.55
CA GLU A 164 -7.68 0.59 1.16
C GLU A 164 -8.12 -0.72 0.54
N THR A 165 -7.55 -1.86 0.95
CA THR A 165 -8.04 -3.19 0.54
C THR A 165 -9.49 -3.43 0.93
N SER A 166 -10.05 -2.71 1.91
CA SER A 166 -11.49 -2.78 2.24
C SER A 166 -12.40 -2.43 1.06
N LEU A 167 -11.94 -1.61 0.12
CA LEU A 167 -12.67 -1.28 -1.11
C LEU A 167 -12.78 -2.47 -2.07
N ALA A 168 -11.90 -3.46 -1.95
CA ALA A 168 -11.94 -4.69 -2.72
C ALA A 168 -13.17 -5.56 -2.39
N SER A 169 -13.79 -5.33 -1.21
CA SER A 169 -15.03 -6.00 -0.78
C SER A 169 -16.19 -5.81 -1.74
N VAL A 170 -16.21 -4.71 -2.50
CA VAL A 170 -17.20 -4.47 -3.56
C VAL A 170 -17.20 -5.59 -4.61
N PHE A 171 -16.05 -6.28 -4.76
CA PHE A 171 -15.86 -7.38 -5.70
C PHE A 171 -15.79 -8.76 -5.01
N PHE A 172 -16.11 -8.86 -3.73
CA PHE A 172 -16.16 -10.10 -2.96
C PHE A 172 -14.86 -10.91 -3.02
N VAL A 173 -13.71 -10.27 -2.81
CA VAL A 173 -12.39 -10.94 -2.86
C VAL A 173 -12.01 -11.68 -1.57
N GLY A 174 -12.87 -11.67 -0.56
CA GLY A 174 -12.68 -12.44 0.68
C GLY A 174 -11.94 -11.69 1.79
N ASP A 175 -11.66 -10.40 1.63
CA ASP A 175 -11.08 -9.53 2.64
C ASP A 175 -12.00 -9.36 3.87
N LEU A 176 -11.50 -8.71 4.91
CA LEU A 176 -12.23 -8.53 6.16
C LEU A 176 -13.58 -7.81 5.98
N MET A 177 -13.65 -6.82 5.07
CA MET A 177 -14.90 -6.11 4.78
C MET A 177 -15.87 -6.97 3.95
N THR A 178 -15.39 -7.90 3.12
CA THR A 178 -16.21 -8.94 2.48
C THR A 178 -16.88 -9.84 3.52
N GLN A 179 -16.15 -10.20 4.60
CA GLN A 179 -16.73 -11.01 5.67
C GLN A 179 -17.83 -10.26 6.44
N PHE A 180 -17.68 -8.94 6.61
CA PHE A 180 -18.78 -8.11 7.11
C PHE A 180 -20.07 -8.29 6.26
N GLN A 181 -19.96 -8.15 4.95
CA GLN A 181 -21.11 -8.28 4.05
C GLN A 181 -21.73 -9.67 4.14
N THR A 182 -20.90 -10.72 4.19
CA THR A 182 -21.32 -12.12 4.31
C THR A 182 -22.07 -12.36 5.63
N ILE A 183 -21.52 -11.89 6.75
CA ILE A 183 -22.11 -12.08 8.08
C ILE A 183 -23.40 -11.27 8.24
N SER A 184 -23.40 -10.01 7.78
CA SER A 184 -24.59 -9.16 7.82
C SER A 184 -25.72 -9.72 6.97
N GLY A 185 -25.42 -10.24 5.78
CA GLY A 185 -26.41 -10.90 4.93
C GLY A 185 -26.99 -12.18 5.54
N ALA A 186 -26.18 -12.94 6.30
CA ALA A 186 -26.62 -14.19 6.94
C ALA A 186 -27.38 -13.97 8.26
N THR A 187 -27.14 -12.85 8.95
CA THR A 187 -27.67 -12.62 10.32
C THR A 187 -28.67 -11.46 10.39
N PHE A 188 -28.74 -10.63 9.37
CA PHE A 188 -29.46 -9.34 9.34
C PHE A 188 -29.00 -8.35 10.42
N LEU A 189 -27.84 -8.62 11.04
CA LEU A 189 -27.17 -7.71 11.97
C LEU A 189 -26.17 -6.85 11.18
N THR A 190 -26.18 -5.54 11.43
CA THR A 190 -25.26 -4.61 10.73
C THR A 190 -24.27 -3.97 11.69
N MET A 191 -24.74 -3.45 12.82
CA MET A 191 -23.89 -2.69 13.74
C MET A 191 -22.87 -3.56 14.47
N GLU A 192 -23.27 -4.73 14.92
CA GLU A 192 -22.40 -5.60 15.71
C GLU A 192 -21.23 -6.16 14.88
N PRO A 193 -21.43 -6.68 13.64
CA PRO A 193 -20.30 -7.06 12.79
C PRO A 193 -19.38 -5.87 12.45
N LEU A 194 -19.93 -4.66 12.22
CA LEU A 194 -19.13 -3.45 11.96
C LEU A 194 -18.27 -3.07 13.16
N ILE A 195 -18.79 -3.17 14.38
CA ILE A 195 -18.01 -2.91 15.61
C ILE A 195 -16.84 -3.89 15.70
N ILE A 196 -17.08 -5.19 15.48
CA ILE A 196 -16.04 -6.22 15.53
C ILE A 196 -14.93 -5.92 14.50
N ILE A 197 -15.31 -5.66 13.27
CA ILE A 197 -14.38 -5.36 12.18
C ILE A 197 -13.62 -4.05 12.43
N GLY A 198 -14.31 -3.02 12.92
CA GLY A 198 -13.69 -1.76 13.30
C GLY A 198 -12.60 -1.94 14.37
N ILE A 199 -12.86 -2.79 15.37
CA ILE A 199 -11.88 -3.15 16.40
C ILE A 199 -10.71 -3.90 15.77
N ILE A 200 -10.94 -4.87 14.88
CA ILE A 200 -9.88 -5.63 14.22
C ILE A 200 -8.98 -4.68 13.39
N TYR A 201 -9.57 -3.83 12.53
CA TYR A 201 -8.80 -2.84 11.77
C TYR A 201 -8.00 -1.91 12.68
N PHE A 202 -8.61 -1.43 13.75
CA PHE A 202 -7.94 -0.56 14.71
C PHE A 202 -6.74 -1.25 15.37
N VAL A 203 -6.92 -2.47 15.87
CA VAL A 203 -5.84 -3.24 16.51
C VAL A 203 -4.69 -3.49 15.52
N LEU A 204 -4.99 -3.89 14.29
CA LEU A 204 -3.99 -4.13 13.24
C LEU A 204 -3.21 -2.85 12.94
N THR A 205 -3.92 -1.78 12.57
CA THR A 205 -3.27 -0.52 12.16
C THR A 205 -2.53 0.16 13.30
N PHE A 206 -3.08 0.12 14.52
CA PHE A 206 -2.44 0.67 15.71
C PHE A 206 -1.15 -0.08 16.06
N SER A 207 -1.18 -1.41 16.07
CA SER A 207 -0.01 -2.25 16.37
C SER A 207 1.11 -2.03 15.35
N LEU A 208 0.76 -2.01 14.06
CA LEU A 208 1.71 -1.74 12.99
C LEU A 208 2.27 -0.31 13.05
N SER A 209 1.44 0.68 13.35
CA SER A 209 1.89 2.08 13.50
C SER A 209 2.90 2.22 14.64
N LYS A 210 2.71 1.51 15.76
CA LYS A 210 3.72 1.47 16.84
C LYS A 210 5.03 0.82 16.37
N GLY A 211 4.95 -0.26 15.59
CA GLY A 211 6.12 -0.90 14.99
C GLY A 211 6.89 0.04 14.07
N VAL A 212 6.19 0.75 13.17
CA VAL A 212 6.79 1.74 12.27
C VAL A 212 7.42 2.89 13.05
N ALA A 213 6.77 3.40 14.11
CA ALA A 213 7.33 4.45 14.94
C ALA A 213 8.63 4.03 15.67
N VAL A 214 8.72 2.77 16.10
CA VAL A 214 9.97 2.23 16.68
C VAL A 214 11.06 2.13 15.61
N LEU A 215 10.74 1.64 14.41
CA LEU A 215 11.66 1.59 13.29
C LEU A 215 12.21 2.98 12.97
N GLU A 216 11.34 3.97 12.83
CA GLU A 216 11.70 5.36 12.53
C GLU A 216 12.65 5.94 13.58
N ARG A 217 12.37 5.73 14.88
CA ARG A 217 13.24 6.19 15.98
C ARG A 217 14.63 5.56 15.90
N ARG A 218 14.72 4.25 15.62
CA ARG A 218 16.02 3.54 15.49
C ARG A 218 16.82 4.05 14.31
N MET A 219 16.18 4.37 13.19
CA MET A 219 16.84 4.86 12.00
C MET A 219 17.36 6.28 12.17
N LYS A 220 16.62 7.15 12.88
CA LYS A 220 17.05 8.52 13.22
C LYS A 220 18.13 8.56 14.31
N ALA A 221 18.16 7.60 15.22
CA ALA A 221 19.20 7.56 16.27
C ALA A 221 20.62 7.34 15.74
N GLY A 222 20.80 6.87 14.52
CA GLY A 222 22.11 6.73 13.86
C GLY A 222 22.64 8.02 13.24
N GLU A 223 21.99 9.18 13.46
CA GLU A 223 22.44 10.51 12.99
C GLU A 223 23.23 11.31 14.05
N ARG A 224 23.43 10.73 15.25
CA ARG A 224 24.23 11.36 16.33
C ARG A 224 25.64 10.83 16.36
#